data_eba0a17c8e844443de814fd2eb7f5c19
#
_entry.id   eba0a17c8e844443de814fd2eb7f5c19
#
_cell.length_a   1.000
_cell.length_b   1.000
_cell.length_c   1.000
_cell.angle_alpha   90.00
_cell.angle_beta   90.00
_cell.angle_gamma   90.00
#
_symmetry.space_group_name_H-M   'P 1'
#
loop_
_entity.id
_entity.type
_entity.pdbx_description
1 polymer ?
#
loop_
_entity_poly.entity_id
_entity_poly.type
_entity_poly.pdbx_seq_one_letter_code
_entity_poly.pdbx_strand_id
1 'polypeptide(L)'
;MIGPSQPILVRVGEDIQLTCSLAPKTDAQRMEVRWVQSHRYPAVYVYMDGARVATEQMAEYWGRTALLSDAMSEGRLTLQINDARVSDDGKYRCLFEKDGVYQEADLDLKIVGKYSRQMF
;
A
#
# COMPACT_ATOMS: atom_id res chain seq x y z
N MET A 1 12.51 -2.05 -8.05
CA MET A 1 11.57 -1.64 -6.99
C MET A 1 11.98 -2.26 -5.67
N ILE A 2 11.96 -1.49 -4.61
CA ILE A 2 12.39 -1.96 -3.30
C ILE A 2 11.22 -1.85 -2.34
N GLY A 3 10.84 -2.97 -1.75
CA GLY A 3 9.88 -3.03 -0.68
C GLY A 3 10.56 -3.40 0.63
N PRO A 4 9.79 -3.53 1.71
CA PRO A 4 10.35 -3.98 2.99
C PRO A 4 10.92 -5.38 2.87
N SER A 5 12.04 -5.63 3.51
CA SER A 5 12.68 -6.94 3.49
C SER A 5 12.06 -7.92 4.49
N GLN A 6 11.24 -7.43 5.40
CA GLN A 6 10.60 -8.25 6.43
C GLN A 6 9.12 -7.92 6.48
N PRO A 7 8.30 -8.84 7.00
CA PRO A 7 6.88 -8.55 7.18
C PRO A 7 6.65 -7.33 8.07
N ILE A 8 5.63 -6.58 7.74
CA ILE A 8 5.20 -5.43 8.52
C ILE A 8 4.20 -5.93 9.56
N LEU A 9 4.44 -5.63 10.83
CA LEU A 9 3.58 -6.07 11.92
C LEU A 9 2.79 -4.88 12.44
N VAL A 10 1.47 -5.00 12.46
CA VAL A 10 0.57 -3.94 12.92
C VAL A 10 -0.50 -4.56 13.81
N ARG A 11 -0.86 -3.88 14.88
CA ARG A 11 -1.95 -4.33 15.75
C ARG A 11 -3.28 -3.81 15.22
N VAL A 12 -4.33 -4.58 15.47
CA VAL A 12 -5.68 -4.15 15.14
C VAL A 12 -5.94 -2.77 15.75
N GLY A 13 -6.46 -1.86 14.94
CA GLY A 13 -6.79 -0.49 15.36
C GLY A 13 -5.68 0.52 15.12
N GLU A 14 -4.46 0.08 14.89
CA GLU A 14 -3.35 0.98 14.56
C GLU A 14 -3.37 1.31 13.07
N ASP A 15 -2.62 2.34 12.69
CA ASP A 15 -2.49 2.70 11.29
C ASP A 15 -1.39 1.90 10.63
N ILE A 16 -1.62 1.54 9.38
CA ILE A 16 -0.69 0.76 8.57
C ILE A 16 0.03 1.71 7.62
N GLN A 17 1.33 1.52 7.44
CA GLN A 17 2.09 2.24 6.42
C GLN A 17 2.83 1.23 5.54
N LEU A 18 2.53 1.25 4.25
CA LEU A 18 3.14 0.37 3.26
C LEU A 18 3.99 1.24 2.34
N THR A 19 5.31 1.05 2.39
CA THR A 19 6.25 1.88 1.63
C THR A 19 6.94 1.08 0.55
N CYS A 20 6.95 1.64 -0.66
CA CYS A 20 7.68 1.10 -1.80
C CYS A 20 8.53 2.21 -2.41
N SER A 21 9.71 1.84 -2.91
CA SER A 21 10.63 2.79 -3.51
C SER A 21 11.07 2.32 -4.88
N LEU A 22 11.15 3.25 -5.82
CA LEU A 22 11.70 2.97 -7.14
C LEU A 22 13.21 2.84 -7.06
N ALA A 23 13.76 1.93 -7.85
CA ALA A 23 15.20 1.76 -7.98
C ALA A 23 15.57 1.75 -9.46
N PRO A 24 16.36 2.73 -9.93
CA PRO A 24 16.93 3.86 -9.18
C PRO A 24 15.88 4.90 -8.81
N LYS A 25 16.26 5.85 -7.96
CA LYS A 25 15.36 6.92 -7.56
C LYS A 25 14.84 7.66 -8.79
N THR A 26 13.54 7.84 -8.85
CA THR A 26 12.88 8.46 -9.97
C THR A 26 11.66 9.20 -9.44
N ASP A 27 11.37 10.35 -10.01
CA ASP A 27 10.19 11.12 -9.62
C ASP A 27 8.93 10.33 -9.99
N ALA A 28 8.11 10.01 -9.01
CA ALA A 28 6.90 9.21 -9.20
C ALA A 28 5.62 10.06 -9.26
N GLN A 29 5.73 11.39 -9.23
CA GLN A 29 4.55 12.26 -9.12
C GLN A 29 3.57 12.12 -10.29
N ARG A 30 4.08 11.74 -11.46
CA ARG A 30 3.24 11.58 -12.65
C ARG A 30 3.10 10.15 -13.11
N MET A 31 3.45 9.21 -12.25
CA MET A 31 3.32 7.79 -12.58
C MET A 31 1.97 7.28 -12.12
N GLU A 32 1.56 6.18 -12.73
CA GLU A 32 0.45 5.41 -12.21
C GLU A 32 0.98 4.51 -11.11
N VAL A 33 0.33 4.54 -9.95
CA VAL A 33 0.74 3.74 -8.79
C VAL A 33 -0.47 2.96 -8.29
N ARG A 34 -0.29 1.67 -8.05
CA ARG A 34 -1.35 0.82 -7.54
C ARG A 34 -0.84 0.01 -6.36
N TRP A 35 -1.63 -0.09 -5.33
CA TRP A 35 -1.44 -1.09 -4.28
C TRP A 35 -2.58 -2.08 -4.39
N VAL A 36 -2.26 -3.37 -4.46
CA VAL A 36 -3.27 -4.42 -4.55
C VAL A 36 -2.95 -5.49 -3.50
N GLN A 37 -3.98 -6.18 -3.05
CA GLN A 37 -3.80 -7.43 -2.31
C GLN A 37 -3.62 -8.52 -3.35
N SER A 38 -2.62 -9.38 -3.16
CA SER A 38 -2.17 -10.28 -4.22
C SER A 38 -3.24 -11.23 -4.77
N HIS A 39 -4.29 -11.49 -4.03
CA HIS A 39 -5.35 -12.38 -4.50
C HIS A 39 -6.67 -11.66 -4.68
N ARG A 40 -6.66 -10.34 -4.67
CA ARG A 40 -7.89 -9.57 -4.70
C ARG A 40 -7.78 -8.44 -5.71
N TYR A 41 -8.84 -8.28 -6.43
CA TYR A 41 -9.02 -7.21 -7.38
C TYR A 41 -10.44 -6.71 -7.18
N PRO A 42 -10.72 -5.46 -7.10
CA PRO A 42 -9.93 -4.29 -7.44
C PRO A 42 -8.91 -3.85 -6.40
N ALA A 43 -8.28 -2.73 -6.65
CA ALA A 43 -7.12 -2.25 -5.92
C ALA A 43 -7.44 -1.74 -4.51
N VAL A 44 -6.45 -1.79 -3.66
CA VAL A 44 -6.50 -1.14 -2.36
C VAL A 44 -6.45 0.37 -2.53
N TYR A 45 -5.60 0.85 -3.42
CA TYR A 45 -5.46 2.27 -3.71
C TYR A 45 -4.89 2.46 -5.10
N VAL A 46 -5.38 3.46 -5.81
CA VAL A 46 -4.88 3.81 -7.14
C VAL A 46 -4.62 5.31 -7.19
N TYR A 47 -3.43 5.67 -7.67
CA TYR A 47 -3.01 7.03 -7.88
C TYR A 47 -2.59 7.15 -9.35
N MET A 48 -3.09 8.15 -10.03
CA MET A 48 -2.76 8.31 -11.44
C MET A 48 -2.68 9.81 -11.74
N ASP A 49 -1.55 10.23 -12.28
CA ASP A 49 -1.33 11.58 -12.76
C ASP A 49 -1.74 12.65 -11.73
N GLY A 50 -1.29 12.45 -10.50
CA GLY A 50 -1.48 13.41 -9.43
C GLY A 50 -2.76 13.28 -8.64
N ALA A 51 -3.60 12.29 -8.92
CA ALA A 51 -4.89 12.18 -8.24
C ALA A 51 -5.24 10.73 -7.90
N ARG A 52 -6.02 10.58 -6.83
CA ARG A 52 -6.57 9.28 -6.46
C ARG A 52 -7.68 8.90 -7.43
N VAL A 53 -7.69 7.65 -7.84
CA VAL A 53 -8.74 7.11 -8.70
C VAL A 53 -9.67 6.24 -7.86
N ALA A 54 -10.73 6.87 -7.33
CA ALA A 54 -11.61 6.21 -6.37
C ALA A 54 -12.42 5.08 -6.98
N THR A 55 -12.75 5.17 -8.25
CA THR A 55 -13.59 4.18 -8.90
C THR A 55 -12.93 2.81 -9.03
N GLU A 56 -11.61 2.75 -8.93
CA GLU A 56 -10.89 1.48 -9.01
C GLU A 56 -10.50 0.94 -7.64
N GLN A 57 -10.85 1.64 -6.58
CA GLN A 57 -10.50 1.26 -5.23
C GLN A 57 -11.60 0.39 -4.62
N MET A 58 -11.19 -0.66 -3.90
CA MET A 58 -12.13 -1.50 -3.16
C MET A 58 -12.89 -0.67 -2.13
N ALA A 59 -14.19 -0.90 -2.03
CA ALA A 59 -15.04 -0.12 -1.14
C ALA A 59 -14.59 -0.18 0.33
N GLU A 60 -14.06 -1.31 0.76
CA GLU A 60 -13.63 -1.45 2.15
C GLU A 60 -12.45 -0.54 2.51
N TYR A 61 -11.79 0.04 1.52
CA TYR A 61 -10.68 0.96 1.74
C TYR A 61 -11.06 2.42 1.55
N TRP A 62 -12.28 2.68 1.11
CA TRP A 62 -12.74 4.06 0.94
C TRP A 62 -12.74 4.76 2.30
N GLY A 63 -12.18 5.96 2.32
CA GLY A 63 -12.13 6.77 3.52
C GLY A 63 -11.11 6.32 4.57
N ARG A 64 -10.39 5.23 4.28
CA ARG A 64 -9.38 4.71 5.20
C ARG A 64 -7.97 4.89 4.72
N THR A 65 -7.77 5.37 3.51
CA THR A 65 -6.45 5.38 2.88
C THR A 65 -6.01 6.78 2.51
N ALA A 66 -4.71 6.99 2.57
CA ALA A 66 -4.09 8.22 2.12
C ALA A 66 -2.70 7.92 1.59
N LEU A 67 -2.32 8.60 0.52
CA LEU A 67 -0.98 8.49 -0.03
C LEU A 67 -0.14 9.61 0.57
N LEU A 68 0.95 9.23 1.23
CA LEU A 68 1.87 10.21 1.81
C LEU A 68 2.85 10.64 0.73
N SER A 69 2.89 11.93 0.44
CA SER A 69 3.60 12.43 -0.73
C SER A 69 4.97 13.01 -0.44
N ASP A 70 5.46 12.92 0.79
CA ASP A 70 6.68 13.60 1.23
C ASP A 70 7.90 13.28 0.38
N ALA A 71 8.00 12.08 -0.16
CA ALA A 71 9.16 11.64 -0.88
C ALA A 71 8.84 11.14 -2.28
N MET A 72 7.68 11.52 -2.83
CA MET A 72 7.28 11.07 -4.17
C MET A 72 8.25 11.52 -5.25
N SER A 73 8.81 12.72 -5.11
CA SER A 73 9.78 13.21 -6.09
C SER A 73 11.06 12.38 -6.12
N GLU A 74 11.31 11.62 -5.06
CA GLU A 74 12.45 10.72 -4.97
C GLU A 74 12.06 9.27 -5.26
N GLY A 75 10.81 9.04 -5.62
CA GLY A 75 10.34 7.70 -5.95
C GLY A 75 9.95 6.84 -4.77
N ARG A 76 9.77 7.41 -3.60
CA ARG A 76 9.32 6.68 -2.43
C ARG A 76 7.89 7.06 -2.12
N LEU A 77 7.03 6.06 -2.08
CA LEU A 77 5.62 6.26 -1.81
C LEU A 77 5.19 5.41 -0.64
N THR A 78 4.42 6.01 0.25
CA THR A 78 3.88 5.32 1.41
C THR A 78 2.37 5.41 1.36
N LEU A 79 1.71 4.28 1.36
CA LEU A 79 0.27 4.21 1.50
C LEU A 79 -0.04 4.03 2.98
N GLN A 80 -0.88 4.91 3.53
CA GLN A 80 -1.37 4.76 4.89
C GLN A 80 -2.78 4.22 4.86
N ILE A 81 -3.02 3.16 5.63
CA ILE A 81 -4.36 2.59 5.82
C ILE A 81 -4.70 2.78 7.30
N ASN A 82 -5.76 3.49 7.57
CA ASN A 82 -6.14 3.81 8.94
C ASN A 82 -6.94 2.67 9.57
N ASP A 83 -6.79 2.50 10.87
CA ASP A 83 -7.62 1.59 11.67
C ASP A 83 -7.52 0.15 11.15
N ALA A 84 -6.38 -0.46 11.36
CA ALA A 84 -6.11 -1.80 10.87
C ALA A 84 -7.15 -2.81 11.33
N ARG A 85 -7.60 -3.63 10.39
CA ARG A 85 -8.58 -4.69 10.61
C ARG A 85 -7.94 -6.04 10.36
N VAL A 86 -8.48 -7.07 10.98
CA VAL A 86 -8.00 -8.43 10.73
C VAL A 86 -8.03 -8.74 9.23
N SER A 87 -9.02 -8.26 8.52
CA SER A 87 -9.15 -8.48 7.08
C SER A 87 -8.07 -7.81 6.24
N ASP A 88 -7.30 -6.90 6.84
CA ASP A 88 -6.19 -6.27 6.12
C ASP A 88 -4.95 -7.16 6.06
N ASP A 89 -4.89 -8.22 6.83
CA ASP A 89 -3.76 -9.15 6.84
C ASP A 89 -3.59 -9.79 5.46
N GLY A 90 -2.34 -9.93 5.03
CA GLY A 90 -2.07 -10.62 3.80
C GLY A 90 -0.90 -10.05 3.02
N LYS A 91 -0.83 -10.46 1.76
CA LYS A 91 0.23 -10.03 0.85
C LYS A 91 -0.28 -8.91 -0.02
N TYR A 92 0.55 -7.89 -0.15
CA TYR A 92 0.24 -6.73 -0.97
C TYR A 92 1.31 -6.57 -2.04
N ARG A 93 0.95 -5.89 -3.10
CA ARG A 93 1.90 -5.57 -4.17
C ARG A 93 1.71 -4.11 -4.53
N CYS A 94 2.82 -3.40 -4.66
CA CYS A 94 2.81 -2.05 -5.20
C CYS A 94 3.33 -2.11 -6.64
N LEU A 95 2.70 -1.35 -7.52
CA LEU A 95 3.05 -1.30 -8.94
C LEU A 95 3.18 0.15 -9.35
N PHE A 96 4.25 0.46 -10.06
CA PHE A 96 4.49 1.79 -10.63
C PHE A 96 4.61 1.62 -12.12
N GLU A 97 3.91 2.45 -12.88
CA GLU A 97 3.97 2.39 -14.34
C GLU A 97 4.08 3.78 -14.94
N LYS A 98 4.93 3.91 -15.96
CA LYS A 98 5.00 5.11 -16.78
C LYS A 98 5.50 4.73 -18.16
N ASP A 99 4.77 5.13 -19.19
CA ASP A 99 5.16 4.94 -20.59
C ASP A 99 5.47 3.48 -20.91
N GLY A 100 4.69 2.56 -20.36
CA GLY A 100 4.86 1.13 -20.64
C GLY A 100 5.96 0.46 -19.85
N VAL A 101 6.70 1.21 -19.04
CA VAL A 101 7.73 0.66 -18.17
C VAL A 101 7.19 0.64 -16.76
N TYR A 102 7.32 -0.51 -16.08
CA TYR A 102 6.80 -0.59 -14.73
C TYR A 102 7.73 -1.40 -13.82
N GLN A 103 7.56 -1.17 -12.53
CA GLN A 103 8.24 -1.91 -11.48
C GLN A 103 7.21 -2.34 -10.46
N GLU A 104 7.49 -3.44 -9.78
CA GLU A 104 6.60 -3.92 -8.73
C GLU A 104 7.41 -4.51 -7.58
N ALA A 105 6.81 -4.52 -6.40
CA ALA A 105 7.39 -5.15 -5.22
C ALA A 105 6.27 -5.71 -4.35
N ASP A 106 6.58 -6.78 -3.64
CA ASP A 106 5.65 -7.43 -2.75
C ASP A 106 5.93 -7.03 -1.31
N LEU A 107 4.87 -6.96 -0.51
CA LEU A 107 4.97 -6.68 0.92
C LEU A 107 4.07 -7.69 1.65
N ASP A 108 4.53 -8.13 2.82
CA ASP A 108 3.73 -8.95 3.70
C ASP A 108 3.24 -8.10 4.86
N LEU A 109 1.95 -8.13 5.11
CA LEU A 109 1.35 -7.42 6.24
C LEU A 109 0.73 -8.43 7.18
N LYS A 110 1.15 -8.37 8.44
CA LYS A 110 0.63 -9.23 9.50
C LYS A 110 -0.12 -8.37 10.49
N ILE A 111 -1.40 -8.67 10.66
CA ILE A 111 -2.22 -7.96 11.63
C ILE A 111 -2.30 -8.80 12.90
N VAL A 112 -1.86 -8.21 13.99
CA VAL A 112 -1.84 -8.90 15.28
C VAL A 112 -3.10 -8.47 16.05
N GLY A 113 -3.93 -9.44 16.37
CA GLY A 113 -5.15 -9.16 17.10
C GLY A 113 -4.88 -8.85 18.56
N LYS A 114 -5.55 -7.83 19.08
CA LYS A 114 -5.40 -7.48 20.48
C LYS A 114 -5.82 -8.61 21.40
N TYR A 115 -6.73 -9.42 20.91
CA TYR A 115 -7.43 -10.38 21.77
C TYR A 115 -6.85 -11.76 21.69
N SER A 116 -5.82 -11.96 20.89
CA SER A 116 -5.28 -13.28 20.70
C SER A 116 -4.80 -13.88 22.02
N ARG A 117 -4.29 -13.08 22.91
CA ARG A 117 -3.81 -13.54 24.20
C ARG A 117 -4.90 -13.64 25.24
N GLN A 118 -6.10 -13.31 24.91
CA GLN A 118 -7.22 -13.33 25.83
C GLN A 118 -8.13 -14.51 25.59
N MET A 119 -7.66 -15.40 24.77
CA MET A 119 -8.45 -16.53 24.35
C MET A 119 -8.24 -17.67 25.33
N PHE A 120 -8.40 -17.41 26.58
CA PHE A 120 -8.08 -18.42 27.59
C PHE A 120 -8.74 -18.09 28.90
#